data_7ab072bc955ea3fd0833988f19c74b29
#
_entry.id   7ab072bc955ea3fd0833988f19c74b29
#
_cell.length_a   1.000
_cell.length_b   1.000
_cell.length_c   1.000
_cell.angle_alpha   90.00
_cell.angle_beta   90.00
_cell.angle_gamma   90.00
#
_symmetry.space_group_name_H-M   'P 1'
#
loop_
_entity.id
_entity.type
_entity.pdbx_description
1 polymer ?
#
loop_
_entity_poly.entity_id
_entity_poly.type
_entity_poly.pdbx_seq_one_letter_code
_entity_poly.pdbx_strand_id
1 'polypeptide(L)'
;MGLRSPTPVSYLSMNDEAHDVLRADPVMAGLLDRHDPYVEPDWSEYERLCISIINQQLSTASAAAVRERVFEVLDGEVTPESVLAADDEAIRDAGLFRRKIEYVRNAARAFRENDYSRTGLASHSDGEVVDLLTEITGIGEWTARMYLLFVLERPDVLPLGDLAVRRGIEQLYADGEELTRAEMREIAEPWRPYRSVATRYIWAEYESD
;
A
#
# COMPACT_ATOMS: atom_id res chain seq x y z
N MET A 1 -7.96 0.20 34.07
CA MET A 1 -7.83 -1.22 33.72
C MET A 1 -7.93 -1.26 32.19
N GLY A 2 -6.78 -1.05 31.53
CA GLY A 2 -6.71 -0.88 30.08
C GLY A 2 -6.87 -2.22 29.39
N LEU A 3 -7.86 -2.32 28.54
CA LEU A 3 -8.00 -3.41 27.57
C LEU A 3 -6.85 -3.26 26.56
N ARG A 4 -5.89 -4.15 26.64
CA ARG A 4 -4.89 -4.33 25.57
C ARG A 4 -5.66 -4.84 24.35
N SER A 5 -5.65 -4.06 23.27
CA SER A 5 -6.04 -4.54 21.95
C SER A 5 -5.29 -5.84 21.65
N PRO A 6 -5.91 -6.84 21.02
CA PRO A 6 -5.19 -8.04 20.61
C PRO A 6 -4.06 -7.60 19.69
N THR A 7 -2.85 -7.98 20.06
CA THR A 7 -1.67 -7.84 19.20
C THR A 7 -2.02 -8.49 17.87
N PRO A 8 -1.90 -7.81 16.73
CA PRO A 8 -2.09 -8.46 15.44
C PRO A 8 -1.19 -9.69 15.40
N VAL A 9 -1.69 -10.79 14.85
CA VAL A 9 -0.89 -11.99 14.56
C VAL A 9 0.34 -11.46 13.86
N SER A 10 1.47 -11.54 14.56
CA SER A 10 2.60 -10.67 14.27
C SER A 10 3.04 -10.93 12.83
N TYR A 11 3.21 -9.86 12.05
CA TYR A 11 3.89 -9.86 10.76
C TYR A 11 5.13 -10.79 10.76
N LEU A 12 5.77 -10.97 11.91
CA LEU A 12 6.89 -11.88 12.15
C LEU A 12 6.52 -13.37 12.07
N SER A 13 5.36 -13.80 12.57
CA SER A 13 4.96 -15.22 12.48
C SER A 13 4.41 -15.59 11.08
N MET A 14 3.82 -14.64 10.37
CA MET A 14 3.44 -14.79 8.98
C MET A 14 4.66 -14.86 8.05
N ASN A 15 5.79 -14.29 8.46
CA ASN A 15 7.02 -14.28 7.68
C ASN A 15 7.67 -15.68 7.59
N ASP A 16 7.68 -16.49 8.63
CA ASP A 16 8.35 -17.79 8.59
C ASP A 16 7.65 -18.74 7.59
N GLU A 17 6.31 -18.85 7.64
CA GLU A 17 5.55 -19.67 6.68
C GLU A 17 5.65 -19.10 5.26
N ALA A 18 5.58 -17.77 5.10
CA ALA A 18 5.72 -17.12 3.82
C ALA A 18 7.10 -17.37 3.21
N HIS A 19 8.16 -17.27 4.02
CA HIS A 19 9.52 -17.54 3.57
C HIS A 19 9.68 -18.99 3.11
N ASP A 20 9.10 -19.96 3.81
CA ASP A 20 9.17 -21.37 3.39
C ASP A 20 8.52 -21.58 2.03
N VAL A 21 7.36 -20.95 1.76
CA VAL A 21 6.69 -21.01 0.47
C VAL A 21 7.50 -20.29 -0.61
N LEU A 22 7.95 -19.08 -0.35
CA LEU A 22 8.67 -18.26 -1.33
C LEU A 22 10.05 -18.83 -1.68
N ARG A 23 10.71 -19.54 -0.76
CA ARG A 23 12.00 -20.20 -1.03
C ARG A 23 11.91 -21.36 -2.01
N ALA A 24 10.71 -21.86 -2.34
CA ALA A 24 10.52 -22.83 -3.41
C ALA A 24 10.80 -22.24 -4.81
N ASP A 25 10.72 -20.92 -4.97
CA ASP A 25 11.12 -20.18 -6.15
C ASP A 25 12.58 -19.70 -5.98
N PRO A 26 13.53 -20.15 -6.83
CA PRO A 26 14.95 -19.80 -6.70
C PRO A 26 15.23 -18.29 -6.78
N VAL A 27 14.43 -17.53 -7.53
CA VAL A 27 14.58 -16.08 -7.65
C VAL A 27 14.15 -15.42 -6.34
N MET A 28 12.98 -15.80 -5.82
CA MET A 28 12.50 -15.31 -4.52
C MET A 28 13.43 -15.71 -3.38
N ALA A 29 13.98 -16.93 -3.38
CA ALA A 29 14.97 -17.35 -2.39
C ALA A 29 16.19 -16.41 -2.38
N GLY A 30 16.67 -16.03 -3.56
CA GLY A 30 17.76 -15.05 -3.69
C GLY A 30 17.39 -13.66 -3.15
N LEU A 31 16.16 -13.20 -3.32
CA LEU A 31 15.68 -11.93 -2.74
C LEU A 31 15.63 -11.98 -1.22
N LEU A 32 15.07 -13.05 -0.68
CA LEU A 32 14.98 -13.30 0.77
C LEU A 32 16.37 -13.32 1.46
N ASP A 33 17.41 -13.73 0.73
CA ASP A 33 18.77 -13.78 1.27
C ASP A 33 19.50 -12.43 1.18
N ARG A 34 19.08 -11.54 0.27
CA ARG A 34 19.76 -10.25 0.01
C ARG A 34 19.08 -9.05 0.66
N HIS A 35 17.77 -9.11 0.87
CA HIS A 35 16.96 -7.97 1.31
C HIS A 35 16.17 -8.27 2.56
N ASP A 36 15.96 -7.23 3.36
CA ASP A 36 14.85 -7.17 4.31
C ASP A 36 13.61 -6.69 3.58
N PRO A 37 12.40 -7.19 3.92
CA PRO A 37 11.17 -6.73 3.29
C PRO A 37 10.90 -5.29 3.66
N TYR A 38 10.32 -4.53 2.74
CA TYR A 38 9.88 -3.18 3.02
C TYR A 38 8.82 -3.18 4.14
N VAL A 39 9.13 -2.49 5.24
CA VAL A 39 8.25 -2.33 6.41
C VAL A 39 7.86 -0.86 6.54
N GLU A 40 6.58 -0.59 6.62
CA GLU A 40 6.08 0.76 6.86
C GLU A 40 5.98 1.06 8.36
N PRO A 41 6.05 2.35 8.74
CA PRO A 41 5.64 2.81 10.07
C PRO A 41 4.18 2.43 10.39
N ASP A 42 3.83 2.43 11.66
CA ASP A 42 2.46 2.16 12.10
C ASP A 42 1.56 3.39 11.87
N TRP A 43 1.07 3.51 10.64
CA TRP A 43 0.13 4.55 10.23
C TRP A 43 -1.31 4.15 10.57
N SER A 44 -2.16 5.13 10.91
CA SER A 44 -3.61 4.88 10.95
C SER A 44 -4.15 4.53 9.56
N GLU A 45 -5.31 3.88 9.49
CA GLU A 45 -5.91 3.46 8.22
C GLU A 45 -6.13 4.64 7.25
N TYR A 46 -6.66 5.74 7.77
CA TYR A 46 -6.89 6.94 6.96
C TYR A 46 -5.58 7.61 6.53
N GLU A 47 -4.63 7.74 7.45
CA GLU A 47 -3.31 8.31 7.18
C GLU A 47 -2.59 7.54 6.07
N ARG A 48 -2.62 6.19 6.14
CA ARG A 48 -2.02 5.35 5.10
C ARG A 48 -2.71 5.50 3.75
N LEU A 49 -4.04 5.69 3.73
CA LEU A 49 -4.77 6.00 2.51
C LEU A 49 -4.34 7.36 1.93
N CYS A 50 -4.20 8.39 2.76
CA CYS A 50 -3.69 9.70 2.36
C CYS A 50 -2.29 9.59 1.74
N ILE A 51 -1.39 8.80 2.33
CA ILE A 51 -0.06 8.53 1.78
C ILE A 51 -0.18 7.93 0.37
N SER A 52 -1.05 6.95 0.16
CA SER A 52 -1.27 6.37 -1.17
C SER A 52 -1.78 7.40 -2.18
N ILE A 53 -2.69 8.29 -1.78
CA ILE A 53 -3.20 9.37 -2.67
C ILE A 53 -2.09 10.38 -2.99
N ILE A 54 -1.26 10.75 -2.02
CA ILE A 54 -0.12 11.65 -2.23
C ILE A 54 0.87 11.03 -3.21
N ASN A 55 1.15 9.73 -3.07
CA ASN A 55 2.12 9.01 -3.89
C ASN A 55 1.67 8.81 -5.35
N GLN A 56 0.38 8.93 -5.67
CA GLN A 56 -0.10 8.78 -7.06
C GLN A 56 0.71 9.64 -8.02
N GLN A 57 1.27 9.02 -9.08
CA GLN A 57 1.97 9.71 -10.18
C GLN A 57 3.19 10.57 -9.73
N LEU A 58 3.80 10.27 -8.61
CA LEU A 58 5.04 10.88 -8.14
C LEU A 58 6.15 9.83 -8.01
N SER A 59 7.40 10.27 -8.14
CA SER A 59 8.53 9.45 -7.71
C SER A 59 8.56 9.35 -6.18
N THR A 60 9.16 8.29 -5.65
CA THR A 60 9.28 8.04 -4.20
C THR A 60 9.83 9.26 -3.45
N ALA A 61 10.92 9.86 -3.96
CA ALA A 61 11.53 11.05 -3.35
C ALA A 61 10.61 12.28 -3.37
N SER A 62 9.92 12.53 -4.50
CA SER A 62 8.99 13.66 -4.61
C SER A 62 7.77 13.47 -3.70
N ALA A 63 7.25 12.26 -3.62
CA ALA A 63 6.12 11.91 -2.77
C ALA A 63 6.46 12.09 -1.28
N ALA A 64 7.66 11.64 -0.85
CA ALA A 64 8.13 11.80 0.52
C ALA A 64 8.22 13.28 0.92
N ALA A 65 8.81 14.13 0.07
CA ALA A 65 8.93 15.56 0.34
C ALA A 65 7.56 16.29 0.40
N VAL A 66 6.60 15.91 -0.44
CA VAL A 66 5.24 16.49 -0.38
C VAL A 66 4.52 16.00 0.88
N ARG A 67 4.60 14.71 1.19
CA ARG A 67 4.00 14.11 2.38
C ARG A 67 4.46 14.81 3.65
N GLU A 68 5.77 14.99 3.83
CA GLU A 68 6.34 15.64 5.00
C GLU A 68 5.72 17.03 5.21
N ARG A 69 5.72 17.87 4.18
CA ARG A 69 5.14 19.23 4.26
C ARG A 69 3.62 19.23 4.49
N VAL A 70 2.88 18.31 3.86
CA VAL A 70 1.43 18.19 4.10
C VAL A 70 1.15 17.77 5.54
N PHE A 71 1.95 16.85 6.09
CA PHE A 71 1.82 16.40 7.47
C PHE A 71 2.17 17.52 8.46
N GLU A 72 3.16 18.37 8.16
CA GLU A 72 3.45 19.57 8.94
C GLU A 72 2.26 20.55 8.96
N VAL A 73 1.60 20.78 7.84
CA VAL A 73 0.38 21.62 7.76
C VAL A 73 -0.77 21.06 8.62
N LEU A 74 -0.78 19.74 8.82
CA LEU A 74 -1.78 19.05 9.66
C LEU A 74 -1.30 18.82 11.10
N ASP A 75 -0.25 19.51 11.55
CA ASP A 75 0.36 19.38 12.88
C ASP A 75 0.74 17.92 13.25
N GLY A 76 1.02 17.09 12.26
CA GLY A 76 1.33 15.66 12.40
C GLY A 76 0.11 14.76 12.68
N GLU A 77 -1.09 15.32 12.78
CA GLU A 77 -2.34 14.56 13.00
C GLU A 77 -3.13 14.40 11.70
N VAL A 78 -2.86 13.34 10.94
CA VAL A 78 -3.54 13.06 9.68
C VAL A 78 -4.82 12.27 9.93
N THR A 79 -5.87 12.98 10.29
CA THR A 79 -7.22 12.43 10.54
C THR A 79 -8.23 12.98 9.54
N PRO A 80 -9.40 12.34 9.36
CA PRO A 80 -10.49 12.92 8.56
C PRO A 80 -10.85 14.34 9.01
N GLU A 81 -10.85 14.59 10.32
CA GLU A 81 -11.20 15.87 10.92
C GLU A 81 -10.16 16.94 10.59
N SER A 82 -8.86 16.66 10.78
CA SER A 82 -7.78 17.62 10.50
C SER A 82 -7.72 17.99 9.01
N VAL A 83 -7.87 17.01 8.12
CA VAL A 83 -7.88 17.24 6.67
C VAL A 83 -9.10 18.06 6.24
N LEU A 84 -10.28 17.84 6.82
CA LEU A 84 -11.48 18.62 6.51
C LEU A 84 -11.43 20.05 7.06
N ALA A 85 -10.72 20.27 8.17
CA ALA A 85 -10.56 21.57 8.81
C ALA A 85 -9.41 22.42 8.21
N ALA A 86 -8.41 21.78 7.59
CA ALA A 86 -7.25 22.47 7.07
C ALA A 86 -7.58 23.43 5.93
N ASP A 87 -6.79 24.48 5.78
CA ASP A 87 -6.91 25.43 4.69
C ASP A 87 -6.37 24.84 3.37
N ASP A 88 -7.15 24.92 2.30
CA ASP A 88 -6.78 24.42 0.97
C ASP A 88 -5.52 25.11 0.42
N GLU A 89 -5.32 26.38 0.73
CA GLU A 89 -4.17 27.15 0.30
C GLU A 89 -2.89 26.65 0.97
N ALA A 90 -2.93 26.40 2.27
CA ALA A 90 -1.81 25.85 3.02
C ALA A 90 -1.40 24.44 2.52
N ILE A 91 -2.38 23.55 2.28
CA ILE A 91 -2.11 22.22 1.72
C ILE A 91 -1.54 22.30 0.29
N ARG A 92 -2.03 23.24 -0.52
CA ARG A 92 -1.52 23.46 -1.87
C ARG A 92 -0.09 23.97 -1.85
N ASP A 93 0.24 24.91 -0.97
CA ASP A 93 1.57 25.48 -0.84
C ASP A 93 2.59 24.44 -0.31
N ALA A 94 2.12 23.43 0.45
CA ALA A 94 2.89 22.24 0.79
C ALA A 94 3.19 21.32 -0.42
N GLY A 95 2.61 21.62 -1.59
CA GLY A 95 2.89 20.91 -2.85
C GLY A 95 1.84 19.87 -3.25
N LEU A 96 0.69 19.82 -2.57
CA LEU A 96 -0.40 18.92 -2.95
C LEU A 96 -1.33 19.62 -3.94
N PHE A 97 -1.38 19.15 -5.18
CA PHE A 97 -2.23 19.73 -6.22
C PHE A 97 -3.72 19.65 -5.87
N ARG A 98 -4.48 20.68 -6.29
CA ARG A 98 -5.91 20.83 -6.00
C ARG A 98 -6.71 19.53 -6.15
N ARG A 99 -6.46 18.77 -7.22
CA ARG A 99 -7.16 17.50 -7.46
C ARG A 99 -6.93 16.47 -6.36
N LYS A 100 -5.70 16.38 -5.84
CA LYS A 100 -5.36 15.47 -4.73
C LYS A 100 -5.91 15.98 -3.39
N ILE A 101 -6.00 17.28 -3.20
CA ILE A 101 -6.69 17.88 -2.03
C ILE A 101 -8.16 17.41 -2.03
N GLU A 102 -8.84 17.50 -3.18
CA GLU A 102 -10.21 17.00 -3.33
C GLU A 102 -10.28 15.48 -3.01
N TYR A 103 -9.31 14.69 -3.44
CA TYR A 103 -9.28 13.24 -3.19
C TYR A 103 -9.11 12.88 -1.71
N VAL A 104 -8.17 13.51 -1.00
CA VAL A 104 -8.00 13.25 0.44
C VAL A 104 -9.22 13.71 1.24
N ARG A 105 -9.90 14.79 0.82
CA ARG A 105 -11.16 15.24 1.43
C ARG A 105 -12.35 14.32 1.14
N ASN A 106 -12.42 13.75 -0.06
CA ASN A 106 -13.44 12.75 -0.40
C ASN A 106 -13.25 11.49 0.47
N ALA A 107 -12.01 11.04 0.60
CA ALA A 107 -11.66 9.96 1.51
C ALA A 107 -12.02 10.29 2.97
N ALA A 108 -11.74 11.53 3.44
CA ALA A 108 -12.09 11.97 4.78
C ALA A 108 -13.60 11.91 5.05
N ARG A 109 -14.43 12.36 4.10
CA ARG A 109 -15.89 12.29 4.22
C ARG A 109 -16.35 10.83 4.29
N ALA A 110 -15.83 10.00 3.37
CA ALA A 110 -16.18 8.59 3.31
C ALA A 110 -15.83 7.85 4.62
N PHE A 111 -14.66 8.12 5.21
CA PHE A 111 -14.24 7.54 6.50
C PHE A 111 -15.06 8.00 7.69
N ARG A 112 -15.71 9.16 7.60
CA ARG A 112 -16.65 9.62 8.64
C ARG A 112 -18.03 8.99 8.52
N GLU A 113 -18.40 8.55 7.34
CA GLU A 113 -19.73 8.01 7.02
C GLU A 113 -19.74 6.48 7.08
N ASN A 114 -18.60 5.84 6.89
CA ASN A 114 -18.47 4.39 6.81
C ASN A 114 -17.27 3.90 7.63
N ASP A 115 -17.34 2.64 8.06
CA ASP A 115 -16.25 1.97 8.79
C ASP A 115 -15.31 1.24 7.81
N TYR A 116 -14.28 1.96 7.37
CA TYR A 116 -13.20 1.39 6.55
C TYR A 116 -12.05 0.82 7.38
N SER A 117 -12.19 0.68 8.70
CA SER A 117 -11.17 0.11 9.56
C SER A 117 -10.90 -1.37 9.22
N ARG A 118 -9.76 -1.88 9.71
CA ARG A 118 -9.43 -3.32 9.64
C ARG A 118 -10.58 -4.19 10.15
N THR A 119 -11.22 -3.76 11.25
CA THR A 119 -12.33 -4.49 11.85
C THR A 119 -13.58 -4.40 10.98
N GLY A 120 -13.92 -3.22 10.48
CA GLY A 120 -15.09 -2.99 9.63
C GLY A 120 -15.04 -3.79 8.32
N LEU A 121 -13.86 -3.90 7.73
CA LEU A 121 -13.65 -4.63 6.47
C LEU A 121 -13.21 -6.09 6.63
N ALA A 122 -13.12 -6.61 7.86
CA ALA A 122 -12.59 -7.95 8.12
C ALA A 122 -13.38 -9.08 7.42
N SER A 123 -14.69 -8.92 7.28
CA SER A 123 -15.57 -9.92 6.63
C SER A 123 -15.67 -9.79 5.11
N HIS A 124 -15.12 -8.72 4.52
CA HIS A 124 -15.17 -8.47 3.09
C HIS A 124 -14.04 -9.20 2.36
N SER A 125 -14.34 -9.74 1.20
CA SER A 125 -13.32 -10.24 0.28
C SER A 125 -12.50 -9.08 -0.30
N ASP A 126 -11.31 -9.38 -0.81
CA ASP A 126 -10.44 -8.37 -1.44
C ASP A 126 -11.13 -7.64 -2.61
N GLY A 127 -11.96 -8.36 -3.38
CA GLY A 127 -12.76 -7.77 -4.46
C GLY A 127 -13.78 -6.77 -3.94
N GLU A 128 -14.56 -7.14 -2.92
CA GLU A 128 -15.54 -6.24 -2.30
C GLU A 128 -14.89 -5.00 -1.69
N VAL A 129 -13.71 -5.15 -1.06
CA VAL A 129 -12.95 -4.00 -0.54
C VAL A 129 -12.51 -3.07 -1.67
N VAL A 130 -12.02 -3.62 -2.79
CA VAL A 130 -11.65 -2.81 -3.96
C VAL A 130 -12.85 -2.07 -4.51
N ASP A 131 -13.99 -2.72 -4.65
CA ASP A 131 -15.23 -2.11 -5.16
C ASP A 131 -15.68 -0.96 -4.23
N LEU A 132 -15.75 -1.20 -2.92
CA LEU A 132 -16.12 -0.19 -1.93
C LEU A 132 -15.20 1.03 -1.95
N LEU A 133 -13.89 0.81 -1.98
CA LEU A 133 -12.93 1.92 -1.97
C LEU A 133 -12.91 2.70 -3.29
N THR A 134 -13.15 2.04 -4.42
CA THR A 134 -13.16 2.70 -5.73
C THR A 134 -14.43 3.53 -5.99
N GLU A 135 -15.48 3.41 -5.18
CA GLU A 135 -16.62 4.34 -5.16
C GLU A 135 -16.21 5.74 -4.70
N ILE A 136 -15.13 5.84 -3.92
CA ILE A 136 -14.61 7.13 -3.45
C ILE A 136 -13.87 7.83 -4.58
N THR A 137 -14.38 8.98 -5.03
CA THR A 137 -13.74 9.77 -6.09
C THR A 137 -12.28 10.10 -5.75
N GLY A 138 -11.36 9.61 -6.58
CA GLY A 138 -9.91 9.80 -6.40
C GLY A 138 -9.18 8.54 -5.94
N ILE A 139 -9.90 7.49 -5.57
CA ILE A 139 -9.34 6.18 -5.26
C ILE A 139 -9.56 5.25 -6.45
N GLY A 140 -8.48 4.86 -7.10
CA GLY A 140 -8.49 3.85 -8.15
C GLY A 140 -8.06 2.49 -7.63
N GLU A 141 -8.12 1.48 -8.50
CA GLU A 141 -7.77 0.08 -8.17
C GLU A 141 -6.37 -0.03 -7.54
N TRP A 142 -5.38 0.73 -8.04
CA TRP A 142 -4.04 0.72 -7.45
C TRP A 142 -4.05 1.17 -5.99
N THR A 143 -4.72 2.29 -5.68
CA THR A 143 -4.81 2.81 -4.30
C THR A 143 -5.58 1.83 -3.39
N ALA A 144 -6.66 1.22 -3.89
CA ALA A 144 -7.41 0.21 -3.15
C ALA A 144 -6.57 -1.04 -2.86
N ARG A 145 -5.73 -1.48 -3.81
CA ARG A 145 -4.79 -2.59 -3.58
C ARG A 145 -3.68 -2.25 -2.60
N MET A 146 -3.20 -1.01 -2.59
CA MET A 146 -2.27 -0.54 -1.55
C MET A 146 -2.93 -0.57 -0.16
N TYR A 147 -4.23 -0.26 -0.09
CA TYR A 147 -5.00 -0.36 1.15
C TYR A 147 -5.12 -1.82 1.65
N LEU A 148 -5.43 -2.75 0.76
CA LEU A 148 -5.44 -4.19 1.08
C LEU A 148 -4.08 -4.65 1.65
N LEU A 149 -2.99 -4.23 1.03
CA LEU A 149 -1.65 -4.70 1.33
C LEU A 149 -1.08 -4.07 2.61
N PHE A 150 -1.26 -2.77 2.80
CA PHE A 150 -0.61 -2.03 3.88
C PHE A 150 -1.53 -1.77 5.08
N VAL A 151 -2.83 -1.58 4.85
CA VAL A 151 -3.80 -1.31 5.91
C VAL A 151 -4.42 -2.60 6.41
N LEU A 152 -5.02 -3.39 5.51
CA LEU A 152 -5.69 -4.62 5.90
C LEU A 152 -4.74 -5.81 6.05
N GLU A 153 -3.48 -5.65 5.66
CA GLU A 153 -2.43 -6.68 5.73
C GLU A 153 -2.87 -8.01 5.11
N ARG A 154 -3.63 -7.93 4.01
CA ARG A 154 -4.06 -9.12 3.28
C ARG A 154 -2.84 -9.86 2.74
N PRO A 155 -2.72 -11.18 2.97
CA PRO A 155 -1.48 -11.92 2.67
C PRO A 155 -1.27 -12.14 1.17
N ASP A 156 -2.32 -12.12 0.35
CA ASP A 156 -2.27 -12.61 -1.03
C ASP A 156 -2.64 -11.55 -2.08
N VAL A 157 -2.10 -10.35 -1.93
CA VAL A 157 -2.30 -9.24 -2.88
C VAL A 157 -1.15 -9.17 -3.87
N LEU A 158 -1.46 -9.19 -5.18
CA LEU A 158 -0.52 -8.94 -6.27
C LEU A 158 -0.91 -7.65 -7.02
N PRO A 159 -0.26 -6.52 -6.74
CA PRO A 159 -0.68 -5.22 -7.26
C PRO A 159 -0.08 -4.94 -8.65
N LEU A 160 -0.50 -5.66 -9.70
CA LEU A 160 -0.02 -5.45 -11.08
C LEU A 160 -0.44 -4.10 -11.71
N GLY A 161 -1.13 -3.23 -10.97
CA GLY A 161 -1.29 -1.81 -11.29
C GLY A 161 -0.04 -0.99 -10.96
N ASP A 162 0.80 -1.48 -10.05
CA ASP A 162 2.03 -0.83 -9.63
C ASP A 162 3.14 -1.01 -10.66
N LEU A 163 3.82 0.09 -11.01
CA LEU A 163 4.87 0.06 -12.03
C LEU A 163 6.13 -0.62 -11.51
N ALA A 164 6.52 -0.36 -10.28
CA ALA A 164 7.74 -0.93 -9.69
C ALA A 164 7.61 -2.45 -9.55
N VAL A 165 6.43 -2.96 -9.15
CA VAL A 165 6.17 -4.40 -9.10
C VAL A 165 6.28 -5.03 -10.48
N ARG A 166 5.68 -4.42 -11.52
CA ARG A 166 5.80 -4.98 -12.87
C ARG A 166 7.25 -4.98 -13.37
N ARG A 167 7.93 -3.84 -13.24
CA ARG A 167 9.33 -3.72 -13.66
C ARG A 167 10.26 -4.66 -12.89
N GLY A 168 10.03 -4.81 -11.59
CA GLY A 168 10.78 -5.76 -10.77
C GLY A 168 10.55 -7.21 -11.23
N ILE A 169 9.32 -7.61 -11.55
CA ILE A 169 9.04 -8.95 -12.11
C ILE A 169 9.72 -9.11 -13.49
N GLU A 170 9.61 -8.13 -14.37
CA GLU A 170 10.26 -8.16 -15.70
C GLU A 170 11.77 -8.31 -15.57
N GLN A 171 12.40 -7.56 -14.68
CA GLN A 171 13.85 -7.61 -14.46
C GLN A 171 14.29 -8.95 -13.87
N LEU A 172 13.55 -9.48 -12.91
CA LEU A 172 13.89 -10.70 -12.18
C LEU A 172 13.62 -11.98 -12.96
N TYR A 173 12.59 -12.01 -13.83
CA TYR A 173 12.11 -13.23 -14.48
C TYR A 173 12.20 -13.22 -16.01
N ALA A 174 12.50 -12.08 -16.62
CA ALA A 174 12.52 -11.91 -18.08
C ALA A 174 13.69 -11.06 -18.58
N ASP A 175 14.76 -10.91 -17.79
CA ASP A 175 15.94 -10.09 -18.15
C ASP A 175 15.57 -8.66 -18.59
N GLY A 176 14.47 -8.11 -18.06
CA GLY A 176 13.95 -6.79 -18.38
C GLY A 176 13.05 -6.73 -19.62
N GLU A 177 12.75 -7.84 -20.26
CA GLU A 177 11.77 -7.90 -21.34
C GLU A 177 10.34 -7.69 -20.81
N GLU A 178 9.50 -7.04 -21.61
CA GLU A 178 8.13 -6.72 -21.22
C GLU A 178 7.27 -7.97 -21.14
N LEU A 179 6.60 -8.15 -19.99
CA LEU A 179 5.67 -9.23 -19.72
C LEU A 179 4.21 -8.73 -19.70
N THR A 180 3.31 -9.57 -20.19
CA THR A 180 1.88 -9.33 -19.99
C THR A 180 1.48 -9.57 -18.53
N ARG A 181 0.37 -8.93 -18.10
CA ARG A 181 -0.18 -9.19 -16.76
C ARG A 181 -0.59 -10.65 -16.54
N ALA A 182 -0.88 -11.41 -17.60
CA ALA A 182 -1.21 -12.83 -17.50
C ALA A 182 0.05 -13.64 -17.16
N GLU A 183 1.15 -13.41 -17.86
CA GLU A 183 2.45 -14.04 -17.59
C GLU A 183 2.95 -13.70 -16.18
N MET A 184 2.82 -12.43 -15.76
CA MET A 184 3.17 -12.04 -14.39
C MET A 184 2.34 -12.77 -13.33
N ARG A 185 1.05 -13.07 -13.59
CA ARG A 185 0.23 -13.87 -12.67
C ARG A 185 0.67 -15.33 -12.63
N GLU A 186 1.08 -15.90 -13.77
CA GLU A 186 1.62 -17.26 -13.83
C GLU A 186 2.93 -17.38 -13.06
N ILE A 187 3.83 -16.41 -13.19
CA ILE A 187 5.06 -16.31 -12.39
C ILE A 187 4.74 -16.23 -10.89
N ALA A 188 3.73 -15.45 -10.52
CA ALA A 188 3.37 -15.22 -9.12
C ALA A 188 2.44 -16.29 -8.52
N GLU A 189 2.01 -17.30 -9.28
CA GLU A 189 1.12 -18.34 -8.77
C GLU A 189 1.77 -19.22 -7.67
N PRO A 190 3.05 -19.61 -7.77
CA PRO A 190 3.74 -20.35 -6.71
C PRO A 190 3.91 -19.57 -5.40
N TRP A 191 3.77 -18.25 -5.40
CA TRP A 191 3.91 -17.42 -4.20
C TRP A 191 2.67 -17.41 -3.30
N ARG A 192 1.55 -17.99 -3.78
CA ARG A 192 0.34 -18.10 -2.97
C ARG A 192 0.54 -18.97 -1.73
N PRO A 193 -0.08 -18.56 -0.62
CA PRO A 193 -1.00 -17.42 -0.42
C PRO A 193 -0.28 -16.16 0.08
N TYR A 194 1.02 -15.98 -0.20
CA TYR A 194 1.87 -14.92 0.37
C TYR A 194 2.39 -13.92 -0.66
N ARG A 195 1.60 -13.64 -1.73
CA ARG A 195 2.02 -12.70 -2.79
C ARG A 195 2.25 -11.28 -2.28
N SER A 196 1.64 -10.87 -1.16
CA SER A 196 1.93 -9.60 -0.50
C SER A 196 3.35 -9.53 0.05
N VAL A 197 3.85 -10.63 0.61
CA VAL A 197 5.23 -10.73 1.10
C VAL A 197 6.19 -10.69 -0.08
N ALA A 198 5.94 -11.49 -1.12
CA ALA A 198 6.74 -11.46 -2.35
C ALA A 198 6.83 -10.04 -2.95
N THR A 199 5.70 -9.32 -3.01
CA THR A 199 5.65 -7.94 -3.50
C THR A 199 6.59 -7.01 -2.73
N ARG A 200 6.68 -7.15 -1.41
CA ARG A 200 7.58 -6.31 -0.58
C ARG A 200 9.06 -6.56 -0.84
N TYR A 201 9.44 -7.79 -1.18
CA TYR A 201 10.82 -8.12 -1.58
C TYR A 201 11.13 -7.64 -3.00
N ILE A 202 10.17 -7.71 -3.92
CA ILE A 202 10.31 -7.14 -5.28
C ILE A 202 10.52 -5.62 -5.21
N TRP A 203 9.80 -4.91 -4.35
CA TRP A 203 10.06 -3.48 -4.13
C TRP A 203 11.44 -3.21 -3.54
N ALA A 204 11.88 -4.00 -2.55
CA ALA A 204 13.20 -3.83 -1.95
C ALA A 204 14.33 -3.99 -2.98
N GLU A 205 14.21 -4.95 -3.89
CA GLU A 205 15.17 -5.13 -5.00
C GLU A 205 15.10 -3.94 -5.97
N TYR A 206 13.89 -3.56 -6.42
CA TYR A 206 13.71 -2.48 -7.40
C TYR A 206 14.19 -1.10 -6.89
N GLU A 207 14.11 -0.85 -5.58
CA GLU A 207 14.58 0.40 -4.97
C GLU A 207 16.09 0.39 -4.66
N SER A 208 16.74 -0.77 -4.72
CA SER A 208 18.19 -0.90 -4.46
C SER A 208 19.04 -0.65 -5.70
N ASP A 209 18.47 -0.69 -6.90
CA ASP A 209 19.09 -0.37 -8.18
C ASP A 209 19.03 1.16 -8.47
#